data_01c09aec49ecf05c93ce6ae5001e2021
#
_entry.id   01c09aec49ecf05c93ce6ae5001e2021
#
_cell.length_a   1.000
_cell.length_b   1.000
_cell.length_c   1.000
_cell.angle_alpha   90.00
_cell.angle_beta   90.00
_cell.angle_gamma   90.00
#
_symmetry.space_group_name_H-M   'P 1'
#
loop_
_entity.id
_entity.type
_entity.pdbx_description
1 polymer ?
#
loop_
_entity_poly.entity_id
_entity_poly.type
_entity_poly.pdbx_seq_one_letter_code
_entity_poly.pdbx_strand_id
1 'polypeptide(L)'
;MTSFRTRFHEEARRDLRKIPKRFAMTILRKLTNLQEDPYGCNSTAMVSRPERRRLRVGDYRVIYTVDNGELIIWVIEVGHRSEIYKRRS
;
A
#
# COMPACT_ATOMS: atom_id res chain seq x y z
N MET A 1 13.61 14.73 -11.66
CA MET A 1 13.47 13.60 -10.77
C MET A 1 12.22 12.80 -11.11
N THR A 2 12.34 11.50 -11.09
CA THR A 2 11.23 10.62 -11.42
C THR A 2 10.36 10.42 -10.19
N SER A 3 9.06 10.63 -10.34
CA SER A 3 8.11 10.47 -9.25
C SER A 3 6.97 9.60 -9.71
N PHE A 4 6.61 8.61 -8.90
CA PHE A 4 5.49 7.73 -9.19
C PHE A 4 4.19 8.40 -8.78
N ARG A 5 3.09 7.98 -9.43
CA ARG A 5 1.75 8.39 -9.03
C ARG A 5 1.08 7.23 -8.31
N THR A 6 0.19 7.53 -7.40
CA THR A 6 -0.54 6.51 -6.66
C THR A 6 -1.96 6.38 -7.21
N ARG A 7 -2.34 5.14 -7.50
CA ARG A 7 -3.69 4.80 -7.92
C ARG A 7 -4.23 3.73 -6.99
N PHE A 8 -5.53 3.69 -6.82
CA PHE A 8 -6.17 2.76 -5.89
C PHE A 8 -7.15 1.85 -6.63
N HIS A 9 -7.05 0.56 -6.36
CA HIS A 9 -8.11 -0.36 -6.74
C HIS A 9 -9.34 -0.02 -5.90
N GLU A 10 -10.51 -0.35 -6.42
CA GLU A 10 -11.74 -0.01 -5.73
C GLU A 10 -11.82 -0.63 -4.34
N GLU A 11 -11.33 -1.86 -4.21
CA GLU A 11 -11.29 -2.54 -2.91
C GLU A 11 -10.45 -1.74 -1.91
N ALA A 12 -9.32 -1.22 -2.33
CA ALA A 12 -8.47 -0.41 -1.46
C ALA A 12 -9.17 0.88 -1.03
N ARG A 13 -9.93 1.48 -1.93
CA ARG A 13 -10.70 2.67 -1.59
C ARG A 13 -11.75 2.38 -0.53
N ARG A 14 -12.44 1.24 -0.65
CA ARG A 14 -13.41 0.81 0.35
C ARG A 14 -12.74 0.56 1.68
N ASP A 15 -11.57 -0.08 1.65
CA ASP A 15 -10.82 -0.35 2.86
C ASP A 15 -10.46 0.94 3.59
N LEU A 16 -10.00 1.95 2.86
CA LEU A 16 -9.63 3.23 3.46
C LEU A 16 -10.81 3.93 4.11
N ARG A 17 -12.00 3.79 3.54
CA ARG A 17 -13.19 4.41 4.12
C ARG A 17 -13.58 3.78 5.45
N LYS A 18 -13.20 2.53 5.69
CA LYS A 18 -13.51 1.82 6.93
C LYS A 18 -12.50 2.11 8.04
N ILE A 19 -11.38 2.69 7.71
CA ILE A 19 -10.32 2.99 8.66
C ILE A 19 -10.58 4.37 9.29
N PRO A 20 -10.38 4.51 10.61
CA PRO A 20 -10.52 5.84 11.24
C PRO A 20 -9.68 6.88 10.50
N LYS A 21 -10.25 8.05 10.33
CA LYS A 21 -9.67 9.10 9.50
C LYS A 21 -8.20 9.40 9.82
N ARG A 22 -7.83 9.44 11.09
CA ARG A 22 -6.46 9.74 11.49
C ARG A 22 -5.46 8.71 10.96
N PHE A 23 -5.86 7.43 10.96
CA PHE A 23 -4.99 6.37 10.43
C PHE A 23 -4.95 6.40 8.92
N ALA A 24 -6.10 6.66 8.28
CA ALA A 24 -6.15 6.78 6.83
C ALA A 24 -5.24 7.91 6.35
N MET A 25 -5.25 9.05 7.05
CA MET A 25 -4.38 10.16 6.70
C MET A 25 -2.91 9.81 6.82
N THR A 26 -2.55 9.06 7.87
CA THR A 26 -1.17 8.62 8.03
C THR A 26 -0.75 7.68 6.89
N ILE A 27 -1.65 6.77 6.51
CA ILE A 27 -1.40 5.87 5.38
C ILE A 27 -1.17 6.65 4.09
N LEU A 28 -2.02 7.63 3.82
CA LEU A 28 -1.89 8.44 2.61
C LEU A 28 -0.58 9.22 2.59
N ARG A 29 -0.14 9.72 3.75
CA ARG A 29 1.13 10.42 3.84
C ARG A 29 2.30 9.48 3.53
N LYS A 30 2.25 8.25 4.05
CA LYS A 30 3.30 7.27 3.76
C LYS A 30 3.31 6.90 2.29
N LEU A 31 2.14 6.79 1.68
CA LEU A 31 2.05 6.51 0.25
C LEU A 31 2.64 7.66 -0.58
N THR A 32 2.43 8.88 -0.15
CA THR A 32 3.03 10.03 -0.82
C THR A 32 4.56 9.94 -0.78
N ASN A 33 5.12 9.55 0.35
CA ASN A 33 6.56 9.37 0.46
C ASN A 33 7.07 8.25 -0.44
N LEU A 34 6.27 7.20 -0.61
CA LEU A 34 6.63 6.10 -1.51
C LEU A 34 6.75 6.52 -2.96
N GLN A 35 6.11 7.61 -3.35
CA GLN A 35 6.14 8.05 -4.74
C GLN A 35 7.55 8.38 -5.21
N GLU A 36 8.44 8.70 -4.30
CA GLU A 36 9.84 8.99 -4.65
C GLU A 36 10.70 7.73 -4.58
N ASP A 37 10.32 6.76 -3.76
CA ASP A 37 11.06 5.50 -3.64
C ASP A 37 10.09 4.38 -3.28
N PRO A 38 9.49 3.71 -4.29
CA PRO A 38 8.51 2.65 -4.04
C PRO A 38 9.07 1.42 -3.32
N TYR A 39 10.37 1.30 -3.24
CA TYR A 39 11.04 0.16 -2.60
C TYR A 39 11.72 0.56 -1.30
N GLY A 40 11.32 1.69 -0.73
CA GLY A 40 11.99 2.24 0.44
C GLY A 40 11.66 1.58 1.76
N CYS A 41 11.93 2.30 2.85
CA CYS A 41 11.76 1.81 4.21
C CYS A 41 10.35 1.32 4.51
N ASN A 42 10.26 0.27 5.31
CA ASN A 42 8.99 -0.35 5.72
C ASN A 42 8.23 -1.03 4.57
N SER A 43 8.87 -1.17 3.41
CA SER A 43 8.31 -1.86 2.27
C SER A 43 9.05 -3.17 2.05
N THR A 44 8.30 -4.27 1.92
CA THR A 44 8.87 -5.60 1.76
C THR A 44 8.14 -6.35 0.66
N ALA A 45 8.90 -7.08 -0.17
CA ALA A 45 8.29 -7.96 -1.17
C ALA A 45 7.58 -9.11 -0.47
N MET A 46 6.43 -9.52 -1.00
CA MET A 46 5.68 -10.62 -0.43
C MET A 46 6.25 -11.95 -0.90
N VAL A 47 6.40 -12.89 0.04
CA VAL A 47 7.04 -14.17 -0.26
C VAL A 47 6.25 -14.98 -1.31
N SER A 48 4.94 -15.07 -1.13
CA SER A 48 4.10 -15.86 -2.04
C SER A 48 3.80 -15.16 -3.35
N ARG A 49 3.90 -13.84 -3.37
CA ARG A 49 3.65 -13.04 -4.57
C ARG A 49 4.69 -11.94 -4.66
N PRO A 50 5.87 -12.23 -5.22
CA PRO A 50 6.98 -11.26 -5.23
C PRO A 50 6.68 -9.97 -5.99
N GLU A 51 5.72 -9.99 -6.91
CA GLU A 51 5.31 -8.78 -7.63
C GLU A 51 4.54 -7.81 -6.73
N ARG A 52 4.05 -8.27 -5.60
CA ARG A 52 3.35 -7.43 -4.62
C ARG A 52 4.27 -7.06 -3.48
N ARG A 53 4.10 -5.86 -2.99
CA ARG A 53 4.87 -5.38 -1.85
C ARG A 53 3.92 -4.98 -0.72
N ARG A 54 4.44 -5.02 0.48
CA ARG A 54 3.68 -4.70 1.69
C ARG A 54 4.34 -3.53 2.38
N LEU A 55 3.57 -2.47 2.58
CA LEU A 55 4.02 -1.31 3.35
C LEU A 55 3.43 -1.39 4.75
N ARG A 56 4.29 -1.26 5.74
CA ARG A 56 3.86 -1.27 7.13
C ARG A 56 3.62 0.15 7.61
N VAL A 57 2.42 0.40 8.15
CA VAL A 57 2.06 1.69 8.73
C VAL A 57 1.40 1.42 10.07
N GLY A 58 2.21 1.38 11.15
CA GLY A 58 1.70 0.99 12.47
C GLY A 58 1.13 -0.41 12.43
N ASP A 59 -0.12 -0.56 12.84
CA ASP A 59 -0.81 -1.86 12.82
C ASP A 59 -1.52 -2.12 11.50
N TYR A 60 -1.38 -1.21 10.54
CA TYR A 60 -2.00 -1.37 9.24
C TYR A 60 -1.00 -1.83 8.20
N ARG A 61 -1.51 -2.49 7.18
CA ARG A 61 -0.70 -2.95 6.05
C ARG A 61 -1.33 -2.47 4.77
N VAL A 62 -0.48 -2.04 3.85
CA VAL A 62 -0.90 -1.62 2.51
C VAL A 62 -0.23 -2.56 1.52
N ILE A 63 -1.05 -3.24 0.71
CA ILE A 63 -0.54 -4.12 -0.34
C ILE A 63 -0.58 -3.35 -1.65
N TYR A 64 0.54 -3.31 -2.35
CA TYR A 64 0.62 -2.56 -3.59
C TYR A 64 1.56 -3.23 -4.59
N THR A 65 1.44 -2.82 -5.85
CA THR A 65 2.37 -3.21 -6.91
C THR A 65 2.97 -1.96 -7.51
N VAL A 66 4.11 -2.12 -8.16
CA VAL A 66 4.82 -0.99 -8.78
C VAL A 66 4.88 -1.22 -10.28
N ASP A 67 4.35 -0.28 -11.04
CA ASP A 67 4.43 -0.30 -12.49
C ASP A 67 5.53 0.67 -12.91
N ASN A 68 6.69 0.14 -13.25
CA ASN A 68 7.84 0.96 -13.62
C ASN A 68 7.72 1.57 -15.00
N GLY A 69 6.91 0.97 -15.87
CA GLY A 69 6.70 1.50 -17.20
C GLY A 69 5.89 2.78 -17.18
N GLU A 70 4.81 2.80 -16.44
CA GLU A 70 3.95 3.97 -16.32
C GLU A 70 4.21 4.81 -15.08
N LEU A 71 5.11 4.37 -14.21
CA LEU A 71 5.47 5.04 -12.97
C LEU A 71 4.23 5.19 -12.07
N ILE A 72 3.55 4.07 -11.84
CA ILE A 72 2.35 4.05 -11.01
C ILE A 72 2.52 3.05 -9.87
N ILE A 73 2.12 3.47 -8.68
CA ILE A 73 1.97 2.59 -7.53
C ILE A 73 0.49 2.25 -7.43
N TRP A 74 0.17 0.97 -7.63
CA TRP A 74 -1.21 0.50 -7.54
C TRP A 74 -1.46 -0.07 -6.15
N VAL A 75 -2.32 0.59 -5.38
CA VAL A 75 -2.71 0.11 -4.06
C VAL A 75 -3.86 -0.87 -4.22
N ILE A 76 -3.62 -2.11 -3.79
CA ILE A 76 -4.57 -3.21 -3.98
C ILE A 76 -5.44 -3.43 -2.76
N GLU A 77 -4.83 -3.43 -1.57
CA GLU A 77 -5.54 -3.66 -0.32
C GLU A 77 -4.97 -2.80 0.79
N VAL A 78 -5.83 -2.40 1.72
CA VAL A 78 -5.42 -1.72 2.93
C VAL A 78 -6.22 -2.32 4.08
N GLY A 79 -5.57 -2.59 5.19
CA GLY A 79 -6.30 -3.12 6.33
C GLY A 79 -5.44 -3.34 7.53
N HIS A 80 -6.09 -3.64 8.66
CA HIS A 80 -5.39 -4.02 9.87
C HIS A 80 -4.64 -5.32 9.61
N ARG A 81 -3.45 -5.45 10.19
CA ARG A 81 -2.61 -6.63 9.94
C ARG A 81 -3.35 -7.96 10.15
N SER A 82 -4.22 -8.02 11.17
CA SER A 82 -4.95 -9.26 11.45
C SER A 82 -5.97 -9.59 10.36
N GLU A 83 -6.62 -8.59 9.78
CA GLU A 83 -7.61 -8.79 8.73
C GLU A 83 -6.97 -9.16 7.40
N ILE A 84 -5.84 -8.55 7.08
CA ILE A 84 -5.14 -8.86 5.84
C ILE A 84 -4.66 -10.30 5.86
N TYR A 85 -4.17 -10.79 6.99
CA TYR A 85 -3.76 -12.18 7.10
C TYR A 85 -4.94 -13.14 6.90
N LYS A 86 -6.12 -12.78 7.42
CA LYS A 86 -7.31 -13.61 7.24
C LYS A 86 -7.74 -13.71 5.79
N ARG A 87 -7.66 -12.60 5.05
CA ARG A 87 -8.03 -12.59 3.64
C ARG A 87 -7.14 -13.48 2.78
N ARG A 88 -5.97 -13.78 3.27
CA ARG A 88 -4.96 -14.50 2.51
C ARG A 88 -4.90 -15.99 2.80
N SER A 89 -5.66 -16.43 3.79
CA SER A 89 -5.69 -17.85 4.15
C SER A 89 -6.51 -18.66 3.18
#